data_faf7653a2e5929a7a15c7c3f58a08d0d
#
_entry.id   faf7653a2e5929a7a15c7c3f58a08d0d
#
_cell.length_a   1.000
_cell.length_b   1.000
_cell.length_c   1.000
_cell.angle_alpha   90.00
_cell.angle_beta   90.00
_cell.angle_gamma   90.00
#
_symmetry.space_group_name_H-M   'P 1'
#
loop_
_entity.id
_entity.type
_entity.pdbx_description
1 polymer ?
#
loop_
_entity_poly.entity_id
_entity_poly.type
_entity_poly.pdbx_seq_one_letter_code
_entity_poly.pdbx_strand_id
1 'polypeptide(L)'
;MTQQNKMDPEILSMVLDTIEKLEREKLPLETKLDMDRSGEFPTELIQFMLGPDIALHLIFIPEEYGGLGAGATEIAVVSERMAKMDLAIATSFLAICLGMDPIRVGATSEQREKYITKIAEQGLVVAYGVTEPEAGSNV
;
A
#
# COMPACT_ATOMS: atom_id res chain seq x y z
N MET A 1 25.34 -7.49 5.98
CA MET A 1 24.84 -6.48 5.01
C MET A 1 23.86 -7.22 4.12
N THR A 2 22.58 -7.13 4.42
CA THR A 2 21.49 -7.68 3.60
C THR A 2 21.53 -6.95 2.25
N GLN A 3 21.67 -7.68 1.15
CA GLN A 3 21.41 -7.13 -0.18
C GLN A 3 20.01 -6.51 -0.13
N GLN A 4 19.93 -5.19 -0.28
CA GLN A 4 18.64 -4.56 -0.55
C GLN A 4 18.18 -5.14 -1.89
N ASN A 5 17.11 -5.96 -1.86
CA ASN A 5 16.41 -6.34 -3.07
C ASN A 5 15.99 -5.04 -3.74
N LYS A 6 16.55 -4.79 -4.89
CA LYS A 6 16.21 -3.62 -5.70
C LYS A 6 15.19 -4.11 -6.72
N MET A 7 13.99 -3.56 -6.68
CA MET A 7 12.98 -3.83 -7.68
C MET A 7 13.52 -3.54 -9.09
N ASP A 8 13.12 -4.34 -10.06
CA ASP A 8 13.44 -4.08 -11.47
C ASP A 8 12.92 -2.69 -11.88
N PRO A 9 13.78 -1.82 -12.46
CA PRO A 9 13.38 -0.50 -12.91
C PRO A 9 12.22 -0.49 -13.91
N GLU A 10 12.07 -1.53 -14.73
CA GLU A 10 10.95 -1.67 -15.64
C GLU A 10 9.64 -1.90 -14.88
N ILE A 11 9.67 -2.73 -13.84
CA ILE A 11 8.51 -2.95 -12.96
C ILE A 11 8.13 -1.66 -12.24
N LEU A 12 9.10 -0.92 -11.70
CA LEU A 12 8.83 0.37 -11.07
C LEU A 12 8.17 1.35 -12.06
N SER A 13 8.68 1.43 -13.29
CA SER A 13 8.07 2.27 -14.33
C SER A 13 6.61 1.87 -14.60
N MET A 14 6.33 0.58 -14.74
CA MET A 14 4.96 0.08 -14.94
C MET A 14 4.02 0.43 -13.76
N VAL A 15 4.52 0.37 -12.53
CA VAL A 15 3.75 0.77 -11.35
C VAL A 15 3.42 2.26 -11.40
N LEU A 16 4.39 3.11 -11.72
CA LEU A 16 4.19 4.57 -11.83
C LEU A 16 3.20 4.92 -12.95
N ASP A 17 3.31 4.28 -14.10
CA ASP A 17 2.38 4.44 -15.24
C ASP A 17 0.96 4.01 -14.86
N THR A 18 0.84 2.94 -14.08
CA THR A 18 -0.45 2.45 -13.57
C THR A 18 -1.10 3.49 -12.62
N ILE A 19 -0.33 4.11 -11.73
CA ILE A 19 -0.82 5.17 -10.84
C ILE A 19 -1.25 6.39 -11.65
N GLU A 20 -0.48 6.78 -12.67
CA GLU A 20 -0.83 7.89 -13.55
C GLU A 20 -2.12 7.62 -14.34
N LYS A 21 -2.27 6.42 -14.86
CA LYS A 21 -3.50 6.00 -15.53
C LYS A 21 -4.70 6.01 -14.58
N LEU A 22 -4.52 5.52 -13.36
CA LEU A 22 -5.55 5.51 -12.33
C LEU A 22 -6.01 6.96 -12.02
N GLU A 23 -5.06 7.89 -11.83
CA GLU A 23 -5.37 9.30 -11.60
C GLU A 23 -6.23 9.86 -12.73
N ARG A 24 -5.79 9.70 -13.98
CA ARG A 24 -6.47 10.23 -15.14
C ARG A 24 -7.88 9.66 -15.33
N GLU A 25 -8.08 8.37 -15.06
CA GLU A 25 -9.32 7.67 -15.35
C GLU A 25 -10.32 7.66 -14.20
N LYS A 26 -9.83 7.69 -12.96
CA LYS A 26 -10.68 7.50 -11.76
C LYS A 26 -10.74 8.73 -10.85
N LEU A 27 -9.77 9.65 -10.95
CA LEU A 27 -9.62 10.78 -10.03
C LEU A 27 -9.51 12.13 -10.77
N PRO A 28 -10.45 12.47 -11.66
CA PRO A 28 -10.52 13.83 -12.17
C PRO A 28 -10.74 14.81 -11.01
N LEU A 29 -10.41 16.08 -11.22
CA LEU A 29 -10.47 17.11 -10.17
C LEU A 29 -11.84 17.17 -9.46
N GLU A 30 -12.92 17.02 -10.20
CA GLU A 30 -14.27 17.02 -9.64
C GLU A 30 -14.46 15.90 -8.62
N THR A 31 -14.03 14.68 -8.95
CA THR A 31 -14.09 13.52 -8.01
C THR A 31 -13.27 13.79 -6.75
N LYS A 32 -12.07 14.37 -6.88
CA LYS A 32 -11.23 14.73 -5.71
C LYS A 32 -11.94 15.75 -4.82
N LEU A 33 -12.56 16.75 -5.41
CA LEU A 33 -13.30 17.79 -4.67
C LEU A 33 -14.55 17.23 -3.99
N ASP A 34 -15.25 16.28 -4.61
CA ASP A 34 -16.41 15.64 -4.02
C ASP A 34 -16.03 14.72 -2.85
N MET A 35 -14.92 13.98 -2.96
CA MET A 35 -14.35 13.21 -1.86
C MET A 35 -13.98 14.11 -0.67
N ASP A 36 -13.35 15.25 -0.94
CA ASP A 36 -12.98 16.23 0.11
C ASP A 36 -14.20 16.81 0.79
N ARG A 37 -15.27 17.13 0.05
CA ARG A 37 -16.52 17.68 0.59
C ARG A 37 -17.33 16.67 1.39
N SER A 38 -17.40 15.42 0.92
CA SER A 38 -18.18 14.37 1.59
C SER A 38 -17.49 13.87 2.85
N GLY A 39 -16.16 13.85 2.86
CA GLY A 39 -15.36 13.21 3.91
C GLY A 39 -15.54 11.70 3.97
N GLU A 40 -16.17 11.09 2.97
CA GLU A 40 -16.39 9.65 2.92
C GLU A 40 -15.12 8.91 2.46
N PHE A 41 -14.86 7.76 3.10
CA PHE A 41 -13.73 6.93 2.71
C PHE A 41 -13.98 6.30 1.33
N PRO A 42 -13.05 6.42 0.37
CA PRO A 42 -13.23 5.96 -1.00
C PRO A 42 -13.06 4.43 -1.15
N THR A 43 -13.95 3.68 -0.50
CA THR A 43 -13.87 2.22 -0.38
C THR A 43 -13.73 1.53 -1.74
N GLU A 44 -14.55 1.89 -2.71
CA GLU A 44 -14.54 1.26 -4.04
C GLU A 44 -13.22 1.48 -4.77
N LEU A 45 -12.65 2.69 -4.68
CA LEU A 45 -11.38 3.00 -5.31
C LEU A 45 -10.23 2.23 -4.64
N ILE A 46 -10.20 2.18 -3.31
CA ILE A 46 -9.19 1.42 -2.58
C ILE A 46 -9.31 -0.08 -2.92
N GLN A 47 -10.52 -0.64 -2.94
CA GLN A 47 -10.73 -2.03 -3.34
C GLN A 47 -10.29 -2.30 -4.79
N PHE A 48 -10.53 -1.36 -5.70
CA PHE A 48 -10.06 -1.45 -7.08
C PHE A 48 -8.52 -1.48 -7.16
N MET A 49 -7.85 -0.62 -6.39
CA MET A 49 -6.37 -0.59 -6.33
C MET A 49 -5.76 -1.87 -5.76
N LEU A 50 -6.46 -2.53 -4.84
CA LEU A 50 -6.04 -3.79 -4.23
C LEU A 50 -6.48 -5.02 -5.06
N GLY A 51 -7.43 -4.85 -5.95
CA GLY A 51 -8.00 -5.92 -6.77
C GLY A 51 -6.99 -6.52 -7.74
N PRO A 52 -7.30 -7.71 -8.30
CA PRO A 52 -6.35 -8.52 -9.08
C PRO A 52 -5.88 -7.84 -10.37
N ASP A 53 -6.66 -6.91 -10.93
CA ASP A 53 -6.31 -6.21 -12.17
C ASP A 53 -5.22 -5.14 -11.97
N ILE A 54 -5.10 -4.60 -10.76
CA ILE A 54 -4.16 -3.53 -10.41
C ILE A 54 -3.13 -4.02 -9.39
N ALA A 55 -3.57 -4.64 -8.32
CA ALA A 55 -2.76 -5.28 -7.28
C ALA A 55 -1.59 -4.42 -6.74
N LEU A 56 -1.80 -3.10 -6.59
CA LEU A 56 -0.75 -2.17 -6.16
C LEU A 56 -0.14 -2.50 -4.80
N HIS A 57 -0.87 -3.19 -3.91
CA HIS A 57 -0.38 -3.63 -2.60
C HIS A 57 0.81 -4.58 -2.69
N LEU A 58 0.98 -5.29 -3.81
CA LEU A 58 2.10 -6.21 -4.00
C LEU A 58 3.47 -5.53 -3.95
N ILE A 59 3.52 -4.21 -4.15
CA ILE A 59 4.77 -3.45 -4.02
C ILE A 59 5.37 -3.52 -2.61
N PHE A 60 4.52 -3.63 -1.58
CA PHE A 60 4.94 -3.71 -0.17
C PHE A 60 5.25 -5.13 0.29
N ILE A 61 4.89 -6.12 -0.49
CA ILE A 61 4.98 -7.53 -0.11
C ILE A 61 6.29 -8.11 -0.64
N PRO A 62 7.05 -8.85 0.20
CA PRO A 62 8.26 -9.53 -0.25
C PRO A 62 7.97 -10.55 -1.35
N GLU A 63 8.94 -10.75 -2.25
CA GLU A 63 8.83 -11.69 -3.38
C GLU A 63 8.52 -13.13 -2.92
N GLU A 64 9.07 -13.54 -1.78
CA GLU A 64 8.85 -14.86 -1.18
C GLU A 64 7.38 -15.15 -0.83
N TYR A 65 6.55 -14.09 -0.69
CA TYR A 65 5.10 -14.18 -0.44
C TYR A 65 4.26 -13.73 -1.64
N GLY A 66 4.86 -13.69 -2.83
CA GLY A 66 4.16 -13.35 -4.07
C GLY A 66 4.06 -11.85 -4.36
N GLY A 67 4.82 -11.02 -3.66
CA GLY A 67 4.88 -9.59 -3.89
C GLY A 67 5.95 -9.13 -4.87
N LEU A 68 6.12 -7.83 -5.00
CA LEU A 68 7.13 -7.19 -5.86
C LEU A 68 8.41 -6.83 -5.09
N GLY A 69 8.43 -6.95 -3.78
CA GLY A 69 9.62 -6.80 -2.95
C GLY A 69 10.31 -5.44 -3.02
N ALA A 70 9.56 -4.35 -3.18
CA ALA A 70 10.15 -3.02 -3.29
C ALA A 70 10.97 -2.64 -2.06
N GLY A 71 12.14 -2.05 -2.30
CA GLY A 71 12.96 -1.45 -1.27
C GLY A 71 12.46 -0.06 -0.84
N ALA A 72 13.10 0.51 0.16
CA ALA A 72 12.70 1.82 0.71
C ALA A 72 12.72 2.94 -0.34
N THR A 73 13.66 2.89 -1.28
CA THR A 73 13.77 3.89 -2.36
C THR A 73 12.58 3.83 -3.31
N GLU A 74 12.22 2.64 -3.76
CA GLU A 74 11.09 2.41 -4.67
C GLU A 74 9.77 2.77 -3.97
N ILE A 75 9.59 2.38 -2.71
CA ILE A 75 8.42 2.77 -1.90
C ILE A 75 8.33 4.29 -1.78
N ALA A 76 9.44 5.00 -1.54
CA ALA A 76 9.45 6.46 -1.45
C ALA A 76 9.02 7.12 -2.78
N VAL A 77 9.52 6.63 -3.93
CA VAL A 77 9.16 7.12 -5.26
C VAL A 77 7.67 6.90 -5.55
N VAL A 78 7.14 5.72 -5.24
CA VAL A 78 5.72 5.41 -5.41
C VAL A 78 4.86 6.27 -4.48
N SER A 79 5.28 6.43 -3.22
CA SER A 79 4.57 7.28 -2.25
C SER A 79 4.50 8.73 -2.70
N GLU A 80 5.60 9.28 -3.23
CA GLU A 80 5.63 10.63 -3.80
C GLU A 80 4.64 10.76 -4.98
N ARG A 81 4.63 9.78 -5.89
CA ARG A 81 3.71 9.78 -7.03
C ARG A 81 2.25 9.69 -6.60
N MET A 82 1.95 8.83 -5.62
CA MET A 82 0.60 8.72 -5.06
C MET A 82 0.17 9.98 -4.33
N ALA A 83 1.04 10.61 -3.56
CA ALA A 83 0.75 11.86 -2.86
C ALA A 83 0.48 13.03 -3.83
N LYS A 84 1.16 13.05 -4.99
CA LYS A 84 0.86 14.00 -6.07
C LYS A 84 -0.50 13.75 -6.72
N MET A 85 -0.92 12.50 -6.79
CA MET A 85 -2.23 12.12 -7.29
C MET A 85 -3.34 12.61 -6.34
N ASP A 86 -3.28 12.17 -5.09
CA ASP A 86 -4.18 12.58 -4.00
C ASP A 86 -3.61 12.14 -2.65
N LEU A 87 -3.54 13.07 -1.69
CA LEU A 87 -2.91 12.79 -0.39
C LEU A 87 -3.75 11.84 0.48
N ALA A 88 -5.08 11.94 0.44
CA ALA A 88 -5.97 11.09 1.22
C ALA A 88 -5.92 9.65 0.72
N ILE A 89 -5.94 9.45 -0.59
CA ILE A 89 -5.78 8.14 -1.23
C ILE A 89 -4.40 7.55 -0.91
N ALA A 90 -3.34 8.34 -1.04
CA ALA A 90 -1.98 7.90 -0.72
C ALA A 90 -1.88 7.45 0.74
N THR A 91 -2.39 8.24 1.67
CA THR A 91 -2.37 7.91 3.11
C THR A 91 -3.15 6.63 3.40
N SER A 92 -4.34 6.48 2.83
CA SER A 92 -5.17 5.28 2.99
C SER A 92 -4.48 4.03 2.47
N PHE A 93 -3.80 4.14 1.33
CA PHE A 93 -3.08 3.03 0.72
C PHE A 93 -1.81 2.67 1.50
N LEU A 94 -1.03 3.66 1.92
CA LEU A 94 0.21 3.45 2.68
C LEU A 94 -0.05 2.91 4.10
N ALA A 95 -1.23 3.16 4.67
CA ALA A 95 -1.65 2.56 5.93
C ALA A 95 -1.70 1.03 5.89
N ILE A 96 -1.93 0.44 4.71
CA ILE A 96 -1.86 -1.02 4.50
C ILE A 96 -0.43 -1.53 4.73
N CYS A 97 0.57 -0.83 4.21
CA CYS A 97 1.98 -1.14 4.44
C CYS A 97 2.31 -1.06 5.95
N LEU A 98 1.90 0.02 6.59
CA LEU A 98 2.11 0.21 8.03
C LEU A 98 1.47 -0.92 8.85
N GLY A 99 0.27 -1.35 8.51
CA GLY A 99 -0.43 -2.46 9.18
C GLY A 99 0.26 -3.81 9.01
N MET A 100 1.02 -3.99 7.94
CA MET A 100 1.77 -5.23 7.64
C MET A 100 3.12 -5.32 8.38
N ASP A 101 3.74 -4.19 8.70
CA ASP A 101 5.08 -4.15 9.29
C ASP A 101 5.23 -4.97 10.57
N PRO A 102 4.30 -4.95 11.54
CA PRO A 102 4.38 -5.80 12.73
C PRO A 102 4.41 -7.29 12.40
N ILE A 103 3.66 -7.71 11.37
CA ILE A 103 3.64 -9.11 10.93
C ILE A 103 4.99 -9.45 10.28
N ARG A 104 5.48 -8.59 9.40
CA ARG A 104 6.75 -8.78 8.69
C ARG A 104 7.95 -8.88 9.63
N VAL A 105 7.98 -8.04 10.68
CA VAL A 105 9.13 -7.93 11.59
C VAL A 105 9.02 -8.85 12.79
N GLY A 106 7.84 -8.96 13.40
CA GLY A 106 7.65 -9.61 14.71
C GLY A 106 7.01 -10.99 14.68
N ALA A 107 6.38 -11.39 13.57
CA ALA A 107 5.69 -12.67 13.48
C ALA A 107 6.65 -13.87 13.27
N THR A 108 6.19 -15.07 13.64
CA THR A 108 6.89 -16.32 13.28
C THR A 108 6.84 -16.57 11.77
N SER A 109 7.70 -17.44 11.25
CA SER A 109 7.70 -17.80 9.82
C SER A 109 6.33 -18.35 9.39
N GLU A 110 5.70 -19.20 10.21
CA GLU A 110 4.38 -19.75 9.94
C GLU A 110 3.29 -18.65 9.90
N GLN A 111 3.36 -17.69 10.82
CA GLN A 111 2.43 -16.56 10.83
C GLN A 111 2.63 -15.65 9.62
N ARG A 112 3.89 -15.35 9.25
CA ARG A 112 4.20 -14.58 8.05
C ARG A 112 3.64 -15.25 6.80
N GLU A 113 3.95 -16.53 6.61
CA GLU A 113 3.43 -17.32 5.50
C GLU A 113 1.90 -17.24 5.41
N LYS A 114 1.23 -17.48 6.53
CA LYS A 114 -0.23 -17.48 6.60
C LYS A 114 -0.86 -16.11 6.29
N TYR A 115 -0.33 -15.03 6.89
CA TYR A 115 -1.00 -13.73 6.83
C TYR A 115 -0.53 -12.91 5.63
N ILE A 116 0.77 -12.87 5.33
CA ILE A 116 1.29 -12.07 4.23
C ILE A 116 0.85 -12.67 2.88
N THR A 117 0.93 -13.99 2.72
CA THR A 117 0.42 -14.66 1.51
C THR A 117 -1.06 -14.37 1.29
N LYS A 118 -1.85 -14.43 2.36
CA LYS A 118 -3.28 -14.13 2.26
C LYS A 118 -3.55 -12.66 1.87
N ILE A 119 -2.77 -11.72 2.40
CA ILE A 119 -2.86 -10.31 2.00
C ILE A 119 -2.49 -10.15 0.53
N ALA A 120 -1.41 -10.81 0.07
CA ALA A 120 -0.98 -10.78 -1.32
C ALA A 120 -2.06 -11.29 -2.27
N GLU A 121 -2.63 -12.47 -2.00
CA GLU A 121 -3.59 -13.13 -2.87
C GLU A 121 -4.96 -12.46 -2.92
N GLN A 122 -5.40 -11.87 -1.80
CA GLN A 122 -6.77 -11.37 -1.65
C GLN A 122 -6.89 -9.84 -1.66
N GLY A 123 -5.78 -9.10 -1.70
CA GLY A 123 -5.81 -7.64 -1.63
C GLY A 123 -6.49 -7.11 -0.37
N LEU A 124 -6.18 -7.69 0.78
CA LEU A 124 -6.84 -7.32 2.04
C LEU A 124 -6.36 -5.97 2.56
N VAL A 125 -7.30 -5.20 3.08
CA VAL A 125 -6.99 -4.00 3.86
C VAL A 125 -6.47 -4.44 5.23
N VAL A 126 -5.32 -3.90 5.62
CA VAL A 126 -4.69 -4.16 6.91
C VAL A 126 -4.72 -2.90 7.75
N ALA A 127 -5.08 -3.02 9.02
CA ALA A 127 -5.12 -1.91 9.95
C ALA A 127 -4.01 -2.03 11.00
N TYR A 128 -3.54 -0.89 11.51
CA TYR A 128 -2.53 -0.80 12.54
C TYR A 128 -3.10 -0.07 13.76
N GLY A 129 -3.19 -0.77 14.87
CA GLY A 129 -3.65 -0.20 16.14
C GLY A 129 -2.54 -0.29 17.18
N VAL A 130 -1.99 0.84 17.59
CA VAL A 130 -0.85 0.90 18.51
C VAL A 130 -1.20 1.62 19.81
N THR A 131 -2.07 2.61 19.76
CA THR A 131 -2.49 3.39 20.93
C THR A 131 -3.44 2.57 21.79
N GLU A 132 -3.10 2.41 23.05
CA GLU A 132 -3.92 1.76 24.07
C GLU A 132 -4.66 2.80 24.92
N PRO A 133 -5.72 2.41 25.69
CA PRO A 133 -6.49 3.36 26.50
C PRO A 133 -5.65 4.19 27.46
N GLU A 134 -4.56 3.63 27.98
CA GLU A 134 -3.69 4.27 28.97
C GLU A 134 -2.26 4.54 28.49
N ALA A 135 -1.97 4.22 27.22
CA ALA A 135 -0.64 4.36 26.63
C ALA A 135 -0.69 4.86 25.18
N GLY A 136 -0.28 6.10 24.95
CA GLY A 136 -0.08 6.68 23.64
C GLY A 136 1.39 6.63 23.22
N SER A 137 2.16 7.65 23.61
CA SER A 137 3.59 7.74 23.25
C SER A 137 4.50 6.77 24.01
N ASN A 138 3.99 6.11 25.02
CA ASN A 138 4.69 5.11 25.83
C ASN A 138 4.01 3.75 25.63
N VAL A 139 4.23 3.14 24.49
CA VAL A 139 3.71 1.83 24.10
C VAL A 139 4.75 0.72 24.31
#